data_630f664f9c86ef9a9d8c6f3dbd9a86d9
#
_entry.id   630f664f9c86ef9a9d8c6f3dbd9a86d9
#
_cell.length_a   1.000
_cell.length_b   1.000
_cell.length_c   1.000
_cell.angle_alpha   90.00
_cell.angle_beta   90.00
_cell.angle_gamma   90.00
#
_symmetry.space_group_name_H-M   'P 1'
#
loop_
_entity.id
_entity.type
_entity.pdbx_description
1 polymer ?
#
loop_
_entity_poly.entity_id
_entity_poly.type
_entity_poly.pdbx_seq_one_letter_code
_entity_poly.pdbx_strand_id
1 'polypeptide(L)'
;MTLYLLGDPPDPPPTACRIHHPDDAAGGYYLHWRDGRYHLCDREQRHPPLTLDFSRYLKRSGSETLPKTLRGMAGAQVADATAGWGKDAWLLASRGFTLTLYEQNPYLHTL
;
A
#
# COMPACT_ATOMS: atom_id res chain seq x y z
N MET A 1 8.77 4.14 -14.06
CA MET A 1 7.57 3.26 -14.07
C MET A 1 6.33 4.13 -14.17
N THR A 2 5.46 3.83 -15.10
CA THR A 2 4.20 4.58 -15.27
C THR A 2 3.11 4.00 -14.37
N LEU A 3 2.43 4.88 -13.64
CA LEU A 3 1.30 4.51 -12.81
C LEU A 3 0.01 4.69 -13.61
N TYR A 4 -0.64 3.60 -13.99
CA TYR A 4 -1.91 3.62 -14.69
C TYR A 4 -3.08 3.59 -13.71
N LEU A 5 -4.07 4.44 -13.93
CA LEU A 5 -5.22 4.60 -13.05
C LEU A 5 -6.53 4.48 -13.81
N LEU A 6 -7.36 3.53 -13.42
CA LEU A 6 -8.74 3.38 -13.88
C LEU A 6 -9.70 3.85 -12.79
N GLY A 7 -10.65 4.71 -13.14
CA GLY A 7 -11.62 5.26 -12.20
C GLY A 7 -11.32 6.69 -11.79
N ASP A 8 -12.11 7.24 -10.89
CA ASP A 8 -12.09 8.64 -10.48
C ASP A 8 -11.97 8.81 -8.97
N PRO A 9 -10.77 8.62 -8.40
CA PRO A 9 -10.58 8.91 -6.98
C PRO A 9 -10.68 10.42 -6.71
N PRO A 10 -11.06 10.83 -5.49
CA PRO A 10 -11.18 12.24 -5.15
C PRO A 10 -9.85 12.99 -5.16
N ASP A 11 -8.74 12.28 -4.90
CA ASP A 11 -7.40 12.87 -4.81
C ASP A 11 -6.39 11.95 -5.51
N PRO A 12 -6.39 11.93 -6.87
CA PRO A 12 -5.53 11.02 -7.62
C PRO A 12 -4.06 11.38 -7.46
N PRO A 13 -3.14 10.39 -7.52
CA PRO A 13 -1.71 10.67 -7.55
C PRO A 13 -1.37 11.60 -8.73
N PRO A 14 -0.55 12.65 -8.51
CA PRO A 14 -0.31 13.66 -9.56
C PRO A 14 0.40 13.11 -10.80
N THR A 15 1.11 12.00 -10.67
CA THR A 15 1.83 11.36 -11.78
C THR A 15 1.02 10.26 -12.46
N ALA A 16 -0.22 10.03 -12.04
CA ALA A 16 -1.04 8.95 -12.58
C ALA A 16 -1.44 9.22 -14.04
N CYS A 17 -1.29 8.21 -14.87
CA CYS A 17 -1.80 8.20 -16.24
C CYS A 17 -3.19 7.55 -16.24
N ARG A 18 -4.21 8.37 -16.49
CA ARG A 18 -5.60 7.87 -16.49
C ARG A 18 -5.83 7.00 -17.71
N ILE A 19 -6.45 5.84 -17.50
CA ILE A 19 -6.88 4.93 -18.56
C ILE A 19 -8.38 4.71 -18.47
N HIS A 20 -8.99 4.32 -19.59
CA HIS A 20 -10.43 4.08 -19.68
C HIS A 20 -10.77 2.59 -19.82
N HIS A 21 -9.77 1.76 -20.07
CA HIS A 21 -9.93 0.32 -20.19
C HIS A 21 -8.66 -0.38 -19.71
N PRO A 22 -8.76 -1.57 -19.08
CA PRO A 22 -7.59 -2.31 -18.62
C PRO A 22 -6.50 -2.56 -19.67
N ASP A 23 -6.92 -2.74 -20.95
CA ASP A 23 -5.98 -2.99 -22.05
C ASP A 23 -5.06 -1.79 -22.34
N ASP A 24 -5.42 -0.60 -21.87
CA ASP A 24 -4.59 0.60 -22.01
C ASP A 24 -3.38 0.61 -21.07
N ALA A 25 -3.32 -0.30 -20.11
CA ALA A 25 -2.20 -0.42 -19.18
C ALA A 25 -1.03 -1.17 -19.81
N ALA A 26 -0.12 -0.43 -20.44
CA ALA A 26 0.98 -1.01 -21.22
C ALA A 26 1.91 -1.91 -20.40
N GLY A 27 2.07 -1.63 -19.11
CA GLY A 27 2.92 -2.43 -18.22
C GLY A 27 2.26 -3.68 -17.62
N GLY A 28 1.00 -3.92 -17.94
CA GLY A 28 0.25 -5.06 -17.42
C GLY A 28 -0.43 -4.82 -16.09
N TYR A 29 -0.01 -3.83 -15.31
CA TYR A 29 -0.60 -3.49 -14.02
C TYR A 29 -1.26 -2.13 -14.06
N TYR A 30 -2.36 -1.98 -13.29
CA TYR A 30 -3.04 -0.71 -13.09
C TYR A 30 -3.71 -0.67 -11.72
N LEU A 31 -3.96 0.54 -11.21
CA LEU A 31 -4.80 0.74 -10.05
C LEU A 31 -6.24 0.97 -10.52
N HIS A 32 -7.17 0.32 -9.88
CA HIS A 32 -8.60 0.55 -10.10
C HIS A 32 -9.21 1.18 -8.84
N TRP A 33 -9.72 2.39 -8.98
CA TRP A 33 -10.48 3.04 -7.91
C TRP A 33 -11.94 2.60 -8.01
N ARG A 34 -12.38 1.85 -7.01
CA ARG A 34 -13.77 1.44 -6.88
C ARG A 34 -14.09 1.18 -5.42
N ASP A 35 -15.36 1.33 -5.05
CA ASP A 35 -15.85 1.08 -3.69
C ASP A 35 -15.05 1.85 -2.63
N GLY A 36 -14.60 3.07 -2.98
CA GLY A 36 -13.89 3.96 -2.07
C GLY A 36 -12.45 3.58 -1.77
N ARG A 37 -11.83 2.70 -2.56
CA ARG A 37 -10.45 2.29 -2.36
C ARG A 37 -9.75 1.89 -3.66
N TYR A 38 -8.41 1.87 -3.59
CA TYR A 38 -7.59 1.40 -4.70
C TYR A 38 -7.45 -0.13 -4.66
N HIS A 39 -7.50 -0.73 -5.84
CA HIS A 39 -7.20 -2.14 -6.05
C HIS A 39 -6.06 -2.26 -7.06
N LEU A 40 -5.03 -3.04 -6.74
CA LEU A 40 -3.96 -3.35 -7.68
C LEU A 40 -4.42 -4.51 -8.56
N CYS A 41 -4.54 -4.23 -9.85
CA CYS A 41 -5.08 -5.17 -10.83
C CYS A 41 -4.03 -5.54 -11.87
N ASP A 42 -4.09 -6.78 -12.35
CA ASP A 42 -3.30 -7.28 -13.44
C ASP A 42 -4.18 -7.38 -14.68
N ARG A 43 -3.77 -6.70 -15.77
CA ARG A 43 -4.50 -6.76 -17.05
C ARG A 43 -4.69 -8.19 -17.55
N GLU A 44 -3.72 -9.05 -17.29
CA GLU A 44 -3.75 -10.46 -17.71
C GLU A 44 -4.45 -11.38 -16.69
N GLN A 45 -4.94 -10.82 -15.60
CA GLN A 45 -5.69 -11.54 -14.57
C GLN A 45 -4.94 -12.73 -13.96
N ARG A 46 -3.61 -12.62 -13.82
CA ARG A 46 -2.77 -13.67 -13.20
C ARG A 46 -3.05 -13.81 -11.72
N HIS A 47 -3.61 -12.80 -11.09
CA HIS A 47 -4.05 -12.81 -9.70
C HIS A 47 -5.35 -12.00 -9.56
N PRO A 48 -6.16 -12.23 -8.52
CA PRO A 48 -7.30 -11.38 -8.24
C PRO A 48 -6.87 -9.97 -7.85
N PRO A 49 -7.75 -8.97 -7.96
CA PRO A 49 -7.45 -7.62 -7.50
C PRO A 49 -7.01 -7.62 -6.03
N LEU A 50 -5.91 -6.90 -5.74
CA LEU A 50 -5.35 -6.82 -4.40
C LEU A 50 -5.70 -5.47 -3.80
N THR A 51 -6.21 -5.48 -2.59
CA THR A 51 -6.45 -4.27 -1.81
C THR A 51 -5.97 -4.48 -0.38
N LEU A 52 -5.68 -3.37 0.31
CA LEU A 52 -5.26 -3.43 1.71
C LEU A 52 -6.46 -3.27 2.62
N ASP A 53 -6.56 -4.16 3.58
CA ASP A 53 -7.49 -4.05 4.70
C ASP A 53 -6.70 -4.30 5.99
N PHE A 54 -6.25 -3.21 6.61
CA PHE A 54 -5.44 -3.29 7.82
C PHE A 54 -6.21 -3.83 9.02
N SER A 55 -7.53 -3.83 8.98
CA SER A 55 -8.34 -4.38 10.09
C SER A 55 -8.03 -5.87 10.34
N ARG A 56 -7.62 -6.60 9.31
CA ARG A 56 -7.21 -8.00 9.43
C ARG A 56 -5.97 -8.19 10.29
N TYR A 57 -5.11 -7.18 10.35
CA TYR A 57 -3.85 -7.27 11.09
C TYR A 57 -4.02 -6.98 12.58
N LEU A 58 -5.10 -6.35 12.99
CA LEU A 58 -5.43 -6.12 14.40
C LEU A 58 -5.60 -7.42 15.17
N LYS A 59 -6.05 -8.48 14.50
CA LYS A 59 -6.35 -9.79 15.12
C LYS A 59 -5.11 -10.68 15.26
N ARG A 60 -3.98 -10.30 14.67
CA ARG A 60 -2.72 -11.02 14.80
C ARG A 60 -2.04 -10.57 16.08
N SER A 61 -2.37 -11.23 17.19
CA SER A 61 -1.74 -10.94 18.47
C SER A 61 -0.53 -11.85 18.69
N GLY A 62 0.57 -11.28 19.13
CA GLY A 62 1.62 -12.00 19.83
C GLY A 62 2.74 -12.62 19.01
N SER A 63 2.69 -12.64 17.68
CA SER A 63 3.72 -13.31 16.88
C SER A 63 4.59 -12.38 16.04
N GLU A 64 4.43 -11.07 16.17
CA GLU A 64 5.18 -10.11 15.37
C GLU A 64 6.58 -9.92 15.95
N THR A 65 7.60 -10.33 15.21
CA THR A 65 8.99 -10.19 15.61
C THR A 65 9.39 -8.72 15.72
N LEU A 66 8.93 -7.88 14.79
CA LEU A 66 9.37 -6.49 14.71
C LEU A 66 8.95 -5.66 15.93
N PRO A 67 7.69 -5.67 16.39
CA PRO A 67 7.33 -4.98 17.62
C PRO A 67 8.06 -5.52 18.86
N LYS A 68 8.33 -6.81 18.91
CA LYS A 68 9.10 -7.40 20.02
C LYS A 68 10.53 -6.91 20.04
N THR A 69 11.17 -6.82 18.86
CA THR A 69 12.54 -6.33 18.72
C THR A 69 12.67 -4.88 19.19
N LEU A 70 11.62 -4.08 18.98
CA LEU A 70 11.58 -2.67 19.36
C LEU A 70 10.94 -2.44 20.74
N ARG A 71 10.76 -3.47 21.53
CA ARG A 71 10.21 -3.35 22.88
C ARG A 71 11.06 -2.40 23.72
N GLY A 72 10.42 -1.49 24.43
CA GLY A 72 11.08 -0.47 25.23
C GLY A 72 11.42 0.80 24.46
N MET A 73 11.21 0.83 23.16
CA MET A 73 11.46 1.99 22.31
C MET A 73 10.17 2.71 21.92
N ALA A 74 9.08 2.49 22.66
CA ALA A 74 7.78 3.12 22.39
C ALA A 74 7.92 4.64 22.27
N GLY A 75 7.28 5.23 21.25
CA GLY A 75 7.38 6.66 20.96
C GLY A 75 8.59 7.06 20.14
N ALA A 76 9.51 6.15 19.85
CA ALA A 76 10.66 6.43 19.00
C ALA A 76 10.24 6.72 17.56
N GLN A 77 11.06 7.52 16.88
CA GLN A 77 10.90 7.76 15.45
C GLN A 77 11.56 6.64 14.66
N VAL A 78 10.85 6.06 13.72
CA VAL A 78 11.32 4.94 12.89
C VAL A 78 11.21 5.31 11.42
N ALA A 79 12.26 5.03 10.64
CA ALA A 79 12.24 5.15 9.20
C ALA A 79 12.15 3.75 8.59
N ASP A 80 11.16 3.53 7.72
CA ASP A 80 11.02 2.29 6.97
C ASP A 80 11.43 2.56 5.52
N ALA A 81 12.65 2.12 5.14
CA ALA A 81 13.22 2.37 3.82
C ALA A 81 12.63 1.47 2.73
N THR A 82 11.91 0.44 3.12
CA THR A 82 11.29 -0.52 2.20
C THR A 82 9.83 -0.75 2.58
N ALA A 83 9.05 0.33 2.61
CA ALA A 83 7.71 0.31 3.19
C ALA A 83 6.74 -0.65 2.49
N GLY A 84 6.92 -0.89 1.19
CA GLY A 84 6.00 -1.73 0.44
C GLY A 84 4.57 -1.21 0.55
N TRP A 85 3.67 -2.05 1.05
CA TRP A 85 2.27 -1.69 1.27
C TRP A 85 2.02 -0.99 2.60
N GLY A 86 3.05 -0.83 3.42
CA GLY A 86 2.94 -0.21 4.73
C GLY A 86 2.44 -1.12 5.84
N LYS A 87 2.50 -2.43 5.67
CA LYS A 87 2.03 -3.39 6.69
C LYS A 87 2.78 -3.26 8.00
N ASP A 88 4.11 -3.31 7.95
CA ASP A 88 4.93 -3.20 9.14
C ASP A 88 4.80 -1.82 9.77
N ALA A 89 4.75 -0.79 8.92
CA ALA A 89 4.57 0.58 9.38
C ALA A 89 3.24 0.76 10.11
N TRP A 90 2.16 0.23 9.57
CA TRP A 90 0.86 0.30 10.21
C TRP A 90 0.88 -0.39 11.58
N LEU A 91 1.49 -1.57 11.65
CA LEU A 91 1.62 -2.32 12.88
C LEU A 91 2.40 -1.53 13.95
N LEU A 92 3.55 -0.95 13.57
CA LEU A 92 4.35 -0.14 14.48
C LEU A 92 3.63 1.15 14.90
N ALA A 93 2.95 1.82 13.98
CA ALA A 93 2.17 3.01 14.29
C ALA A 93 1.06 2.70 15.30
N SER A 94 0.41 1.55 15.18
CA SER A 94 -0.60 1.10 16.14
C SER A 94 -0.04 0.84 17.54
N ARG A 95 1.29 0.70 17.66
CA ARG A 95 2.01 0.51 18.93
C ARG A 95 2.67 1.79 19.44
N GLY A 96 2.36 2.95 18.85
CA GLY A 96 2.81 4.25 19.32
C GLY A 96 4.11 4.77 18.71
N PHE A 97 4.65 4.13 17.67
CA PHE A 97 5.83 4.64 16.96
C PHE A 97 5.45 5.72 15.95
N THR A 98 6.35 6.68 15.77
CA THR A 98 6.26 7.68 14.69
C THR A 98 7.08 7.17 13.50
N LEU A 99 6.45 7.09 12.32
CA LEU A 99 7.05 6.44 11.17
C LEU A 99 7.23 7.39 10.01
N THR A 100 8.36 7.24 9.31
CA THR A 100 8.59 7.82 7.99
C THR A 100 8.78 6.69 7.01
N LEU A 101 7.97 6.67 5.95
CA LEU A 101 7.93 5.57 4.98
C LEU A 101 8.56 5.99 3.67
N TYR A 102 9.39 5.08 3.13
CA TYR A 102 10.01 5.26 1.82
C TYR A 102 9.67 4.06 0.95
N GLU A 103 9.07 4.33 -0.19
CA GLU A 103 8.72 3.30 -1.17
C GLU A 103 8.88 3.86 -2.58
N GLN A 104 9.74 3.24 -3.39
CA GLN A 104 10.02 3.68 -4.75
C GLN A 104 9.01 3.19 -5.78
N ASN A 105 8.28 2.11 -5.50
CA ASN A 105 7.27 1.59 -6.42
C ASN A 105 5.98 2.42 -6.30
N PRO A 106 5.58 3.16 -7.36
CA PRO A 106 4.44 4.06 -7.28
C PRO A 106 3.11 3.34 -7.02
N TYR A 107 2.96 2.08 -7.43
CA TYR A 107 1.75 1.31 -7.15
C TYR A 107 1.64 0.98 -5.66
N LEU A 108 2.71 0.50 -5.05
CA LEU A 108 2.72 0.17 -3.64
C LEU A 108 2.62 1.42 -2.77
N HIS A 109 3.27 2.50 -3.17
CA HIS A 109 3.23 3.76 -2.44
C HIS A 109 1.81 4.36 -2.40
N THR A 110 1.00 4.14 -3.44
CA THR A 110 -0.36 4.68 -3.54
C THR A 110 -1.39 3.86 -2.75
N LEU A 111 -1.18 2.58 -2.62
CA LEU A 111 -2.12 1.67 -1.93
C LEU A 111 -2.30 1.97 -0.43
#